data_036011d0f9745165a274437cd245a076
#
_entry.id   036011d0f9745165a274437cd245a076
#
_cell.length_a   1.000
_cell.length_b   1.000
_cell.length_c   1.000
_cell.angle_alpha   90.00
_cell.angle_beta   90.00
_cell.angle_gamma   90.00
#
_symmetry.space_group_name_H-M   'P 1'
#
loop_
_entity.id
_entity.type
_entity.pdbx_description
1 polymer ?
#
loop_
_entity_poly.entity_id
_entity_poly.type
_entity_poly.pdbx_seq_one_letter_code
_entity_poly.pdbx_strand_id
1 'polypeptide(L)'
;MLIINEEHLLKRIHTLGAVGLDADGRRTRLAASDEDKAGRDLVSRWMSEAGLTVVTDYIGNLFGIWVPEGCADAAPLMLGSHIDTVINAGQFDGCYGVLAALEVVETLKVSGFVPARPIAIGAFANEEGVRYAPDM
;
A
#
# COMPACT_ATOMS: atom_id res chain seq x y z
N MET A 1 -24.10 -1.33 -7.77
CA MET A 1 -23.44 -2.30 -6.88
C MET A 1 -21.94 -2.05 -6.94
N LEU A 2 -21.26 -1.95 -5.79
CA LEU A 2 -19.80 -1.82 -5.76
C LEU A 2 -19.19 -3.22 -5.84
N ILE A 3 -18.38 -3.47 -6.87
CA ILE A 3 -17.70 -4.75 -7.09
C ILE A 3 -16.25 -4.43 -7.35
N ILE A 4 -15.35 -5.01 -6.53
CA ILE A 4 -13.90 -4.89 -6.73
C ILE A 4 -13.45 -5.69 -7.96
N ASN A 5 -12.36 -5.28 -8.57
CA ASN A 5 -11.72 -6.05 -9.64
C ASN A 5 -10.70 -7.02 -9.03
N GLU A 6 -11.14 -8.25 -8.78
CA GLU A 6 -10.30 -9.29 -8.18
C GLU A 6 -9.05 -9.59 -9.00
N GLU A 7 -9.18 -9.67 -10.33
CA GLU A 7 -8.04 -9.94 -11.22
C GLU A 7 -6.99 -8.82 -11.13
N HIS A 8 -7.43 -7.57 -11.07
CA HIS A 8 -6.54 -6.43 -10.91
C HIS A 8 -5.81 -6.44 -9.56
N LEU A 9 -6.53 -6.73 -8.48
CA LEU A 9 -5.95 -6.88 -7.15
C LEU A 9 -4.91 -7.99 -7.11
N LEU A 10 -5.23 -9.19 -7.62
CA LEU A 10 -4.31 -10.32 -7.66
C LEU A 10 -3.07 -10.03 -8.50
N LYS A 11 -3.23 -9.36 -9.64
CA LYS A 11 -2.10 -8.94 -10.47
C LYS A 11 -1.14 -8.03 -9.71
N ARG A 12 -1.66 -7.05 -8.95
CA ARG A 12 -0.83 -6.17 -8.11
C ARG A 12 -0.12 -6.94 -7.00
N ILE A 13 -0.81 -7.86 -6.33
CA ILE A 13 -0.21 -8.72 -5.31
C ILE A 13 0.94 -9.53 -5.90
N HIS A 14 0.77 -10.15 -7.05
CA HIS A 14 1.82 -10.91 -7.72
C HIS A 14 2.98 -10.02 -8.16
N THR A 15 2.69 -8.83 -8.70
CA THR A 15 3.72 -7.90 -9.17
C THR A 15 4.57 -7.37 -8.01
N LEU A 16 3.95 -6.95 -6.91
CA LEU A 16 4.67 -6.55 -5.70
C LEU A 16 5.37 -7.75 -5.06
N GLY A 17 4.75 -8.92 -5.11
CA GLY A 17 5.31 -10.18 -4.64
C GLY A 17 6.59 -10.63 -5.36
N ALA A 18 6.84 -10.16 -6.57
CA ALA A 18 8.08 -10.42 -7.31
C ALA A 18 9.24 -9.53 -6.87
N VAL A 19 8.96 -8.42 -6.17
CA VAL A 19 10.01 -7.53 -5.64
C VAL A 19 10.66 -8.17 -4.41
N GLY A 20 11.97 -8.40 -4.46
CA GLY A 20 12.74 -9.08 -3.43
C GLY A 20 12.71 -10.61 -3.52
N LEU A 21 12.24 -11.16 -4.65
CA LEU A 21 12.27 -12.60 -4.92
C LEU A 21 13.65 -13.01 -5.41
N ASP A 22 14.28 -13.98 -4.76
CA ASP A 22 15.57 -14.54 -5.19
C ASP A 22 15.40 -15.69 -6.20
N ALA A 23 16.53 -16.23 -6.67
CA ALA A 23 16.56 -17.31 -7.66
C ALA A 23 15.96 -18.64 -7.14
N ASP A 24 15.90 -18.81 -5.82
CA ASP A 24 15.32 -19.99 -5.18
C ASP A 24 13.81 -19.79 -4.84
N GLY A 25 13.23 -18.66 -5.25
CA GLY A 25 11.84 -18.35 -5.00
C GLY A 25 11.53 -17.84 -3.59
N ARG A 26 12.55 -17.43 -2.82
CA ARG A 26 12.38 -16.86 -1.49
C ARG A 26 12.23 -15.35 -1.59
N ARG A 27 11.21 -14.80 -0.95
CA ARG A 27 10.93 -13.37 -0.94
C ARG A 27 11.44 -12.72 0.34
N THR A 28 12.28 -11.70 0.18
CA THR A 28 12.77 -10.90 1.31
C THR A 28 12.82 -9.43 0.89
N ARG A 29 12.10 -8.58 1.64
CA ARG A 29 12.02 -7.14 1.42
C ARG A 29 12.05 -6.44 2.78
N LEU A 30 13.24 -6.42 3.39
CA LEU A 30 13.42 -5.83 4.71
C LEU A 30 13.29 -4.31 4.67
N ALA A 31 12.75 -3.73 5.73
CA ALA A 31 12.60 -2.29 5.87
C ALA A 31 13.89 -1.52 5.53
N ALA A 32 13.77 -0.46 4.74
CA ALA A 32 14.87 0.39 4.27
C ALA A 32 15.99 -0.36 3.51
N SER A 33 15.67 -1.47 2.86
CA SER A 33 16.52 -2.13 1.87
C SER A 33 16.24 -1.59 0.45
N ASP A 34 17.08 -1.95 -0.52
CA ASP A 34 16.84 -1.60 -1.92
C ASP A 34 15.55 -2.26 -2.46
N GLU A 35 15.25 -3.47 -2.00
CA GLU A 35 14.00 -4.17 -2.32
C GLU A 35 12.78 -3.46 -1.73
N ASP A 36 12.88 -2.97 -0.48
CA ASP A 36 11.82 -2.17 0.13
C ASP A 36 11.61 -0.87 -0.64
N LYS A 37 12.70 -0.18 -0.99
CA LYS A 37 12.61 1.01 -1.85
C LYS A 37 11.91 0.72 -3.17
N ALA A 38 12.28 -0.35 -3.86
CA ALA A 38 11.66 -0.74 -5.13
C ALA A 38 10.16 -1.06 -4.96
N GLY A 39 9.77 -1.75 -3.89
CA GLY A 39 8.36 -2.03 -3.56
C GLY A 39 7.58 -0.75 -3.27
N ARG A 40 8.16 0.18 -2.50
CA ARG A 40 7.56 1.46 -2.15
C ARG A 40 7.41 2.37 -3.38
N ASP A 41 8.40 2.42 -4.26
CA ASP A 41 8.33 3.16 -5.52
C ASP A 41 7.21 2.62 -6.42
N LEU A 42 7.03 1.30 -6.46
CA LEU A 42 5.95 0.65 -7.20
C LEU A 42 4.56 1.00 -6.65
N VAL A 43 4.37 0.88 -5.33
CA VAL A 43 3.10 1.22 -4.66
C VAL A 43 2.80 2.71 -4.79
N SER A 44 3.80 3.59 -4.62
CA SER A 44 3.67 5.04 -4.81
C SER A 44 3.15 5.38 -6.21
N ARG A 45 3.68 4.71 -7.24
CA ARG A 45 3.24 4.90 -8.62
C ARG A 45 1.79 4.50 -8.78
N TRP A 46 1.37 3.34 -8.29
CA TRP A 46 -0.02 2.90 -8.37
C TRP A 46 -0.99 3.84 -7.63
N MET A 47 -0.60 4.33 -6.45
CA MET A 47 -1.38 5.35 -5.72
C MET A 47 -1.52 6.63 -6.55
N SER A 48 -0.43 7.10 -7.17
CA SER A 48 -0.46 8.30 -8.04
C SER A 48 -1.31 8.10 -9.29
N GLU A 49 -1.21 6.92 -9.93
CA GLU A 49 -2.03 6.56 -11.10
C GLU A 49 -3.51 6.48 -10.75
N ALA A 50 -3.85 6.05 -9.52
CA ALA A 50 -5.22 6.07 -9.00
C ALA A 50 -5.70 7.50 -8.62
N GLY A 51 -4.85 8.52 -8.77
CA GLY A 51 -5.18 9.92 -8.49
C GLY A 51 -5.18 10.25 -7.00
N LEU A 52 -4.34 9.58 -6.20
CA LEU A 52 -4.09 9.94 -4.81
C LEU A 52 -2.87 10.88 -4.72
N THR A 53 -2.90 11.77 -3.74
CA THR A 53 -1.69 12.52 -3.34
C THR A 53 -0.81 11.63 -2.50
N VAL A 54 0.43 11.40 -2.94
CA VAL A 54 1.38 10.53 -2.25
C VAL A 54 2.31 11.37 -1.39
N VAL A 55 2.44 11.01 -0.11
CA VAL A 55 3.35 11.64 0.86
C VAL A 55 4.08 10.58 1.66
N THR A 56 5.27 10.92 2.16
CA THR A 56 6.04 10.09 3.07
C THR A 56 6.38 10.93 4.31
N ASP A 57 6.20 10.37 5.48
CA ASP A 57 6.57 11.05 6.71
C ASP A 57 8.06 10.87 7.07
N TYR A 58 8.49 11.47 8.19
CA TYR A 58 9.90 11.49 8.59
C TYR A 58 10.46 10.13 9.01
N ILE A 59 9.61 9.16 9.37
CA ILE A 59 10.04 7.80 9.73
C ILE A 59 9.85 6.80 8.59
N GLY A 60 9.35 7.30 7.44
CA GLY A 60 9.26 6.53 6.22
C GLY A 60 7.90 5.89 5.96
N ASN A 61 6.85 6.18 6.73
CA ASN A 61 5.51 5.72 6.37
C ASN A 61 5.06 6.37 5.07
N LEU A 62 4.51 5.58 4.17
CA LEU A 62 4.01 6.01 2.86
C LEU A 62 2.49 6.13 2.93
N PHE A 63 1.96 7.27 2.48
CA PHE A 63 0.52 7.52 2.44
C PHE A 63 0.06 7.92 1.05
N GLY A 64 -1.05 7.34 0.60
CA GLY A 64 -1.81 7.81 -0.56
C GLY A 64 -3.14 8.39 -0.09
N ILE A 65 -3.41 9.66 -0.40
CA ILE A 65 -4.53 10.40 0.15
C ILE A 65 -5.48 10.81 -0.97
N TRP A 66 -6.76 10.47 -0.83
CA TRP A 66 -7.84 10.99 -1.65
C TRP A 66 -8.70 11.94 -0.81
N VAL A 67 -8.75 13.20 -1.23
CA VAL A 67 -9.60 14.23 -0.62
C VAL A 67 -10.73 14.56 -1.60
N PRO A 68 -11.96 14.08 -1.34
CA PRO A 68 -13.12 14.46 -2.15
C PRO A 68 -13.43 15.95 -2.03
N GLU A 69 -14.09 16.50 -3.03
CA GLU A 69 -14.52 17.90 -3.01
C GLU A 69 -15.42 18.19 -1.78
N GLY A 70 -15.12 19.28 -1.08
CA GLY A 70 -15.87 19.70 0.11
C GLY A 70 -15.53 18.96 1.40
N CYS A 71 -14.54 18.05 1.41
CA CYS A 71 -14.21 17.23 2.59
C CYS A 71 -12.82 17.54 3.20
N ALA A 72 -12.17 18.64 2.80
CA ALA A 72 -10.78 18.92 3.19
C ALA A 72 -10.58 19.04 4.71
N ASP A 73 -11.59 19.53 5.44
CA ASP A 73 -11.52 19.74 6.89
C ASP A 73 -11.96 18.52 7.72
N ALA A 74 -12.44 17.45 7.07
CA ALA A 74 -12.87 16.25 7.76
C ALA A 74 -11.66 15.35 8.07
N ALA A 75 -11.68 14.72 9.25
CA ALA A 75 -10.67 13.72 9.60
C ALA A 75 -10.72 12.54 8.61
N PRO A 76 -9.58 12.08 8.06
CA PRO A 76 -9.56 10.98 7.10
C PRO A 76 -9.95 9.65 7.73
N LEU A 77 -10.56 8.78 6.92
CA LEU A 77 -10.61 7.35 7.20
C LEU A 77 -9.30 6.73 6.71
N MET A 78 -8.57 6.07 7.58
CA MET A 78 -7.32 5.41 7.22
C MET A 78 -7.53 3.91 7.03
N LEU A 79 -7.03 3.39 5.93
CA LEU A 79 -6.90 1.98 5.60
C LEU A 79 -5.41 1.71 5.40
N GLY A 80 -4.92 0.54 5.74
CA GLY A 80 -3.52 0.26 5.45
C GLY A 80 -2.98 -0.97 6.18
N SER A 81 -1.71 -1.21 5.93
CA SER A 81 -0.88 -2.25 6.52
C SER A 81 0.59 -1.88 6.26
N HIS A 82 1.43 -2.84 5.90
CA HIS A 82 2.84 -2.67 5.56
C HIS A 82 3.19 -3.40 4.26
N ILE A 83 4.38 -3.14 3.74
CA ILE A 83 4.92 -3.85 2.57
C ILE A 83 6.34 -4.37 2.79
N ASP A 84 7.00 -4.02 3.91
CA ASP A 84 8.20 -4.73 4.35
C ASP A 84 7.84 -6.18 4.72
N THR A 85 8.82 -7.06 4.73
CA THR A 85 8.62 -8.48 4.95
C THR A 85 9.64 -9.05 5.93
N VAL A 86 9.30 -10.17 6.56
CA VAL A 86 10.28 -11.06 7.17
C VAL A 86 11.16 -11.72 6.08
N ILE A 87 12.21 -12.42 6.51
CA ILE A 87 13.03 -13.24 5.62
C ILE A 87 12.22 -14.43 5.10
N ASN A 88 12.24 -14.65 3.80
CA ASN A 88 11.50 -15.73 3.13
C ASN A 88 9.98 -15.68 3.37
N ALA A 89 9.39 -14.52 3.17
CA ALA A 89 7.99 -14.23 3.45
C ALA A 89 7.01 -14.76 2.40
N GLY A 90 5.77 -14.90 2.81
CA GLY A 90 4.62 -15.04 1.91
C GLY A 90 4.34 -13.75 1.12
N GLN A 91 3.51 -13.86 0.07
CA GLN A 91 3.21 -12.69 -0.78
C GLN A 91 2.03 -11.85 -0.29
N PHE A 92 1.26 -12.33 0.68
CA PHE A 92 0.03 -11.68 1.12
C PHE A 92 0.21 -10.85 2.38
N ASP A 93 1.14 -11.25 3.24
CA ASP A 93 1.34 -10.60 4.53
C ASP A 93 1.66 -9.12 4.35
N GLY A 94 0.93 -8.27 5.05
CA GLY A 94 0.98 -6.82 4.92
C GLY A 94 0.51 -6.27 3.57
N CYS A 95 1.10 -6.76 2.49
CA CYS A 95 0.83 -6.31 1.12
C CYS A 95 -0.64 -6.38 0.73
N TYR A 96 -1.35 -7.41 1.16
CA TYR A 96 -2.79 -7.54 0.88
C TYR A 96 -3.57 -6.36 1.44
N GLY A 97 -3.31 -5.93 2.67
CA GLY A 97 -4.02 -4.80 3.29
C GLY A 97 -3.84 -3.48 2.54
N VAL A 98 -2.62 -3.20 2.10
CA VAL A 98 -2.32 -1.98 1.32
C VAL A 98 -2.95 -2.03 -0.06
N LEU A 99 -2.81 -3.14 -0.78
CA LEU A 99 -3.30 -3.27 -2.15
C LEU A 99 -4.84 -3.41 -2.22
N ALA A 100 -5.45 -4.08 -1.24
CA ALA A 100 -6.91 -4.14 -1.12
C ALA A 100 -7.51 -2.75 -0.83
N ALA A 101 -6.86 -1.95 0.02
CA ALA A 101 -7.27 -0.57 0.26
C ALA A 101 -7.22 0.28 -1.01
N LEU A 102 -6.17 0.11 -1.83
CA LEU A 102 -6.05 0.80 -3.12
C LEU A 102 -7.16 0.37 -4.09
N GLU A 103 -7.44 -0.92 -4.19
CA GLU A 103 -8.51 -1.45 -5.04
C GLU A 103 -9.89 -0.95 -4.61
N VAL A 104 -10.14 -0.84 -3.31
CA VAL A 104 -11.39 -0.23 -2.77
C VAL A 104 -11.50 1.23 -3.20
N VAL A 105 -10.44 2.02 -3.06
CA VAL A 105 -10.47 3.44 -3.46
C VAL A 105 -10.71 3.60 -4.96
N GLU A 106 -10.05 2.82 -5.79
CA GLU A 106 -10.27 2.85 -7.25
C GLU A 106 -11.70 2.45 -7.61
N THR A 107 -12.24 1.41 -6.97
CA THR A 107 -13.64 0.98 -7.17
C THR A 107 -14.62 2.09 -6.80
N LEU A 108 -14.41 2.78 -5.68
CA LEU A 108 -15.25 3.92 -5.28
C LEU A 108 -15.18 5.05 -6.31
N LYS A 109 -13.99 5.41 -6.76
CA LYS A 109 -13.78 6.47 -7.76
C LYS A 109 -14.45 6.14 -9.09
N VAL A 110 -14.24 4.92 -9.60
CA VAL A 110 -14.86 4.47 -10.87
C VAL A 110 -16.39 4.43 -10.78
N SER A 111 -16.95 4.08 -9.63
CA SER A 111 -18.41 4.06 -9.43
C SER A 111 -19.05 5.44 -9.29
N GLY A 112 -18.24 6.51 -9.19
CA GLY A 112 -18.72 7.87 -8.91
C GLY A 112 -19.16 8.07 -7.46
N PHE A 113 -18.87 7.13 -6.56
CA PHE A 113 -19.15 7.30 -5.13
C PHE A 113 -18.22 8.36 -4.54
N VAL A 114 -18.79 9.33 -3.85
CA VAL A 114 -18.03 10.39 -3.15
C VAL A 114 -18.12 10.14 -1.65
N PRO A 115 -17.03 9.77 -0.98
CA PRO A 115 -17.03 9.55 0.47
C PRO A 115 -17.21 10.89 1.21
N ALA A 116 -17.82 10.82 2.42
CA ALA A 116 -18.08 11.98 3.25
C ALA A 116 -16.83 12.52 3.98
N ARG A 117 -15.68 11.90 3.78
CA ARG A 117 -14.39 12.29 4.37
C ARG A 117 -13.23 11.83 3.50
N PRO A 118 -12.04 12.40 3.64
CA PRO A 118 -10.84 11.89 2.96
C PRO A 118 -10.60 10.42 3.29
N ILE A 119 -10.01 9.70 2.34
CA ILE A 119 -9.51 8.34 2.55
C ILE A 119 -7.99 8.37 2.43
N ALA A 120 -7.30 7.83 3.42
CA ALA A 120 -5.85 7.67 3.41
C ALA A 120 -5.51 6.17 3.38
N ILE A 121 -4.58 5.79 2.50
CA ILE A 121 -4.00 4.45 2.46
C ILE A 121 -2.60 4.55 3.04
N GLY A 122 -2.31 3.82 4.12
CA GLY A 122 -1.00 3.78 4.77
C GLY A 122 -0.25 2.49 4.44
N ALA A 123 1.04 2.63 4.07
CA ALA A 123 2.00 1.54 4.08
C ALA A 123 3.06 1.89 5.14
N PHE A 124 2.91 1.32 6.33
CA PHE A 124 3.74 1.59 7.50
C PHE A 124 5.13 0.99 7.32
N ALA A 125 6.14 1.70 7.79
CA ALA A 125 7.53 1.28 7.65
C ALA A 125 7.97 0.41 8.82
N ASN A 126 8.76 -0.66 8.54
CA ASN A 126 9.36 -1.53 9.55
C ASN A 126 8.34 -2.19 10.50
N GLU A 127 7.20 -2.59 9.98
CA GLU A 127 6.16 -3.22 10.80
C GLU A 127 6.64 -4.56 11.36
N GLU A 128 7.39 -5.32 10.57
CA GLU A 128 7.90 -6.64 10.94
C GLU A 128 9.07 -6.60 11.95
N GLY A 129 9.68 -5.44 12.17
CA GLY A 129 10.75 -5.25 13.15
C GLY A 129 12.02 -6.08 12.93
N VAL A 130 12.19 -6.70 11.76
CA VAL A 130 13.29 -7.64 11.48
C VAL A 130 14.65 -6.95 11.45
N ARG A 131 14.71 -5.75 10.91
CA ARG A 131 15.96 -5.02 10.70
C ARG A 131 16.20 -3.94 11.75
N TYR A 132 15.16 -3.30 12.21
CA TYR A 132 15.22 -2.21 13.19
C TYR A 132 14.24 -2.45 14.33
N ALA A 133 14.62 -2.14 15.54
CA ALA A 133 13.78 -2.15 16.72
C ALA A 133 13.56 -0.70 17.23
N PRO A 134 12.38 -0.36 17.75
CA PRO A 134 11.19 -1.20 17.80
C PRO A 134 10.52 -1.37 16.41
N ASP A 135 9.69 -2.40 16.28
CA ASP A 135 8.69 -2.51 15.24
C ASP A 135 7.62 -1.41 15.37
N MET A 136 6.85 -1.19 14.33
CA MET A 136 5.79 -0.18 14.29
C MET A 136 4.49 -0.70 14.93
#